data_2e446a78eaa0d1bcbd22ec07f10edf67
#
_entry.id   2e446a78eaa0d1bcbd22ec07f10edf67
#
_cell.length_a   1.000
_cell.length_b   1.000
_cell.length_c   1.000
_cell.angle_alpha   90.00
_cell.angle_beta   90.00
_cell.angle_gamma   90.00
#
_symmetry.space_group_name_H-M   'P 1'
#
loop_
_entity.id
_entity.type
_entity.pdbx_description
1 polymer ?
#
loop_
_entity_poly.entity_id
_entity_poly.type
_entity_poly.pdbx_seq_one_letter_code
_entity_poly.pdbx_strand_id
1 'polypeptide(L)'
;MGIYETLGVRTVINADARLTRLGGSLMPEPVLQAMAEAAGNYVDMHELQLRVGQRLAELTHNEAAYVCTGAATGLFLSALACMAGSDEQAFADWPNLPKREIIIQKAQRVPYDLAVRQAGAQLIEIHGDECPLEEVLSDAINPQTAAVLFIA
;
A
#
# COMPACT_ATOMS: atom_id res chain seq x y z
N MET A 1 -6.95 32.35 -17.77
CA MET A 1 -7.98 31.53 -17.12
C MET A 1 -7.35 30.16 -16.90
N GLY A 2 -7.21 29.73 -15.66
CA GLY A 2 -6.62 28.43 -15.33
C GLY A 2 -7.62 27.30 -15.56
N ILE A 3 -7.11 26.04 -15.64
CA ILE A 3 -7.96 24.87 -15.91
C ILE A 3 -9.06 24.69 -14.85
N TYR A 4 -8.78 24.96 -13.60
CA TYR A 4 -9.77 24.86 -12.52
C TYR A 4 -10.86 25.91 -12.62
N GLU A 5 -10.51 27.14 -13.02
CA GLU A 5 -11.49 28.21 -13.27
C GLU A 5 -12.43 27.83 -14.41
N THR A 6 -11.90 27.24 -15.49
CA THR A 6 -12.70 26.75 -16.64
C THR A 6 -13.71 25.67 -16.19
N LEU A 7 -13.35 24.85 -15.19
CA LEU A 7 -14.21 23.83 -14.62
C LEU A 7 -15.13 24.35 -13.50
N GLY A 8 -15.06 25.64 -13.16
CA GLY A 8 -15.80 26.21 -12.03
C GLY A 8 -15.31 25.76 -10.66
N VAL A 9 -14.08 25.24 -10.57
CA VAL A 9 -13.47 24.77 -9.31
C VAL A 9 -12.61 25.87 -8.73
N ARG A 10 -12.87 26.19 -7.46
CA ARG A 10 -12.07 27.17 -6.71
C ARG A 10 -10.78 26.55 -6.20
N THR A 11 -9.64 27.17 -6.51
CA THR A 11 -8.37 26.82 -5.89
C THR A 11 -8.35 27.24 -4.41
N VAL A 12 -7.60 26.52 -3.60
CA VAL A 12 -7.45 26.77 -2.16
C VAL A 12 -5.96 26.88 -1.78
N ILE A 13 -5.67 27.64 -0.76
CA ILE A 13 -4.35 27.64 -0.11
C ILE A 13 -4.34 26.51 0.92
N ASN A 14 -3.49 25.51 0.69
CA ASN A 14 -3.35 24.39 1.61
C ASN A 14 -2.38 24.77 2.74
N ALA A 15 -2.89 24.92 3.95
CA ALA A 15 -2.11 25.12 5.18
C ALA A 15 -2.09 23.86 6.09
N ASP A 16 -2.59 22.73 5.60
CA ASP A 16 -2.74 21.47 6.34
C ASP A 16 -1.86 20.35 5.73
N ALA A 17 -0.60 20.66 5.54
CA ALA A 17 0.42 19.73 5.05
C ALA A 17 -0.05 18.89 3.82
N ARG A 18 0.12 17.57 3.86
CA ARG A 18 -0.16 16.64 2.75
C ARG A 18 -1.55 16.01 2.88
N LEU A 19 -2.59 16.82 2.76
CA LEU A 19 -3.97 16.36 2.90
C LEU A 19 -4.49 15.76 1.58
N THR A 20 -4.81 14.48 1.57
CA THR A 20 -5.30 13.74 0.38
C THR A 20 -6.53 14.40 -0.26
N ARG A 21 -7.45 14.93 0.55
CA ARG A 21 -8.64 15.64 0.06
C ARG A 21 -8.32 16.88 -0.77
N LEU A 22 -7.13 17.45 -0.61
CA LEU A 22 -6.63 18.60 -1.37
C LEU A 22 -5.60 18.19 -2.44
N GLY A 23 -5.48 16.90 -2.75
CA GLY A 23 -4.56 16.39 -3.76
C GLY A 23 -3.16 16.04 -3.23
N GLY A 24 -2.92 16.16 -1.92
CA GLY A 24 -1.62 15.87 -1.30
C GLY A 24 -0.64 17.03 -1.44
N SER A 25 0.50 16.81 -2.06
CA SER A 25 1.53 17.82 -2.30
C SER A 25 1.51 18.35 -3.72
N LEU A 26 1.85 19.60 -3.90
CA LEU A 26 2.15 20.14 -5.24
C LEU A 26 3.41 19.46 -5.78
N MET A 27 3.40 19.12 -7.07
CA MET A 27 4.55 18.51 -7.72
C MET A 27 5.61 19.56 -8.05
N PRO A 28 6.88 19.30 -7.74
CA PRO A 28 7.99 20.14 -8.19
C PRO A 28 8.10 20.17 -9.71
N GLU A 29 8.58 21.28 -10.26
CA GLU A 29 8.72 21.47 -11.71
C GLU A 29 9.45 20.33 -12.45
N PRO A 30 10.56 19.76 -11.95
CA PRO A 30 11.21 18.63 -12.62
C PRO A 30 10.31 17.38 -12.72
N VAL A 31 9.42 17.17 -11.76
CA VAL A 31 8.45 16.05 -11.80
C VAL A 31 7.40 16.29 -12.89
N LEU A 32 6.88 17.52 -12.98
CA LEU A 32 5.92 17.88 -14.02
C LEU A 32 6.50 17.74 -15.42
N GLN A 33 7.77 18.14 -15.61
CA GLN A 33 8.48 17.99 -16.89
C GLN A 33 8.66 16.51 -17.25
N ALA A 34 9.09 15.67 -16.30
CA ALA A 34 9.24 14.23 -16.52
C ALA A 34 7.91 13.55 -16.87
N MET A 35 6.81 13.95 -16.23
CA MET A 35 5.47 13.46 -16.53
C MET A 35 5.03 13.86 -17.95
N ALA A 36 5.28 15.11 -18.36
CA ALA A 36 4.94 15.58 -19.69
C ALA A 36 5.73 14.84 -20.78
N GLU A 37 7.03 14.61 -20.56
CA GLU A 37 7.89 13.83 -21.45
C GLU A 37 7.42 12.37 -21.57
N ALA A 38 7.16 11.73 -20.42
CA ALA A 38 6.69 10.35 -20.38
C ALA A 38 5.35 10.17 -21.11
N ALA A 39 4.43 11.11 -20.95
CA ALA A 39 3.11 11.07 -21.59
C ALA A 39 3.15 11.11 -23.12
N GLY A 40 4.28 11.55 -23.70
CA GLY A 40 4.50 11.58 -25.17
C GLY A 40 5.05 10.28 -25.76
N ASN A 41 5.30 9.25 -24.96
CA ASN A 41 5.99 8.04 -25.39
C ASN A 41 5.22 6.77 -24.99
N TYR A 42 5.28 5.75 -25.85
CA TYR A 42 4.86 4.39 -25.51
C TYR A 42 6.05 3.60 -25.01
N VAL A 43 5.86 2.87 -23.91
CA VAL A 43 6.86 1.98 -23.32
C VAL A 43 6.22 0.67 -22.91
N ASP A 44 7.02 -0.38 -22.78
CA ASP A 44 6.58 -1.62 -22.15
C ASP A 44 6.40 -1.37 -20.64
N MET A 45 5.17 -1.52 -20.16
CA MET A 45 4.82 -1.21 -18.76
C MET A 45 5.44 -2.21 -17.78
N HIS A 46 5.66 -3.45 -18.20
CA HIS A 46 6.33 -4.43 -17.36
C HIS A 46 7.82 -4.10 -17.18
N GLU A 47 8.51 -3.75 -18.28
CA GLU A 47 9.89 -3.30 -18.21
C GLU A 47 10.02 -2.01 -17.39
N LEU A 48 9.13 -1.05 -17.59
CA LEU A 48 9.12 0.20 -16.81
C LEU A 48 8.99 -0.09 -15.31
N GLN A 49 8.06 -0.94 -14.93
CA GLN A 49 7.84 -1.31 -13.51
C GLN A 49 9.09 -1.96 -12.91
N LEU A 50 9.75 -2.87 -13.63
CA LEU A 50 10.99 -3.49 -13.17
C LEU A 50 12.11 -2.47 -12.98
N ARG A 51 12.34 -1.59 -13.96
CA ARG A 51 13.42 -0.59 -13.91
C ARG A 51 13.19 0.45 -12.82
N VAL A 52 11.97 0.95 -12.69
CA VAL A 52 11.61 1.90 -11.62
C VAL A 52 11.73 1.22 -10.26
N GLY A 53 11.27 -0.02 -10.12
CA GLY A 53 11.39 -0.81 -8.90
C GLY A 53 12.86 -0.98 -8.48
N GLN A 54 13.75 -1.36 -9.41
CA GLN A 54 15.18 -1.47 -9.17
C GLN A 54 15.77 -0.14 -8.69
N ARG A 55 15.45 0.95 -9.38
CA ARG A 55 15.96 2.28 -9.01
C ARG A 55 15.49 2.75 -7.64
N LEU A 56 14.25 2.49 -7.29
CA LEU A 56 13.70 2.82 -5.98
C LEU A 56 14.33 1.95 -4.88
N ALA A 57 14.52 0.66 -5.13
CA ALA A 57 15.19 -0.24 -4.20
C ALA A 57 16.63 0.23 -3.87
N GLU A 58 17.40 0.63 -4.89
CA GLU A 58 18.75 1.23 -4.69
C GLU A 58 18.70 2.47 -3.81
N LEU A 59 17.77 3.41 -4.10
CA LEU A 59 17.66 4.68 -3.38
C LEU A 59 17.19 4.52 -1.93
N THR A 60 16.39 3.50 -1.67
CA THR A 60 15.80 3.24 -0.34
C THR A 60 16.56 2.14 0.43
N HIS A 61 17.61 1.56 -0.16
CA HIS A 61 18.38 0.44 0.40
C HIS A 61 17.52 -0.79 0.76
N ASN A 62 16.56 -1.09 -0.10
CA ASN A 62 15.71 -2.27 0.00
C ASN A 62 16.06 -3.30 -1.08
N GLU A 63 15.64 -4.55 -0.90
CA GLU A 63 15.84 -5.61 -1.90
C GLU A 63 15.02 -5.38 -3.17
N ALA A 64 13.81 -4.86 -3.02
CA ALA A 64 12.90 -4.59 -4.12
C ALA A 64 11.94 -3.45 -3.79
N ALA A 65 11.36 -2.85 -4.82
CA ALA A 65 10.27 -1.89 -4.70
C ALA A 65 9.26 -2.09 -5.83
N TYR A 66 7.99 -1.82 -5.54
CA TYR A 66 6.90 -1.90 -6.51
C TYR A 66 6.07 -0.62 -6.45
N VAL A 67 5.84 0.02 -7.61
CA VAL A 67 5.02 1.23 -7.71
C VAL A 67 3.57 0.85 -7.95
N CYS A 68 2.68 1.38 -7.12
CA CYS A 68 1.23 1.13 -7.22
C CYS A 68 0.44 2.43 -7.21
N THR A 69 -0.86 2.34 -7.42
CA THR A 69 -1.78 3.49 -7.56
C THR A 69 -2.19 4.13 -6.23
N GLY A 70 -1.37 4.05 -5.21
CA GLY A 70 -1.59 4.68 -3.91
C GLY A 70 -1.55 3.72 -2.74
N ALA A 71 -1.59 4.26 -1.52
CA ALA A 71 -1.41 3.51 -0.27
C ALA A 71 -2.43 2.37 -0.08
N ALA A 72 -3.69 2.57 -0.45
CA ALA A 72 -4.72 1.53 -0.35
C ALA A 72 -4.38 0.32 -1.23
N THR A 73 -3.96 0.56 -2.48
CA THR A 73 -3.49 -0.51 -3.37
C THR A 73 -2.22 -1.16 -2.85
N GLY A 74 -1.30 -0.38 -2.27
CA GLY A 74 -0.09 -0.91 -1.63
C GLY A 74 -0.42 -1.87 -0.49
N LEU A 75 -1.32 -1.49 0.43
CA LEU A 75 -1.78 -2.35 1.52
C LEU A 75 -2.48 -3.62 1.01
N PHE A 76 -3.33 -3.47 -0.01
CA PHE A 76 -4.00 -4.61 -0.65
C PHE A 76 -2.99 -5.60 -1.24
N LEU A 77 -2.05 -5.12 -2.05
CA LEU A 77 -1.04 -5.96 -2.70
C LEU A 77 -0.08 -6.61 -1.69
N SER A 78 0.32 -5.87 -0.65
CA SER A 78 1.16 -6.41 0.43
C SER A 78 0.46 -7.54 1.18
N ALA A 79 -0.81 -7.36 1.54
CA ALA A 79 -1.60 -8.39 2.19
C ALA A 79 -1.76 -9.62 1.29
N LEU A 80 -2.08 -9.40 0.01
CA LEU A 80 -2.23 -10.47 -0.96
C LEU A 80 -0.92 -11.25 -1.16
N ALA A 81 0.22 -10.55 -1.28
CA ALA A 81 1.53 -11.18 -1.40
C ALA A 81 1.90 -12.02 -0.16
N CYS A 82 1.60 -11.53 1.05
CA CYS A 82 1.82 -12.30 2.27
C CYS A 82 0.96 -13.57 2.33
N MET A 83 -0.28 -13.50 1.84
CA MET A 83 -1.20 -14.63 1.86
C MET A 83 -0.91 -15.66 0.76
N ALA A 84 -0.52 -15.22 -0.43
CA ALA A 84 -0.22 -16.08 -1.57
C ALA A 84 1.24 -16.59 -1.56
N GLY A 85 2.16 -15.85 -0.96
CA GLY A 85 3.59 -16.15 -1.04
C GLY A 85 4.12 -16.04 -2.47
N SER A 86 4.99 -16.96 -2.85
CA SER A 86 5.56 -17.05 -4.20
C SER A 86 4.81 -18.04 -5.12
N ASP A 87 3.65 -18.51 -4.71
CA ASP A 87 2.85 -19.47 -5.47
C ASP A 87 1.94 -18.73 -6.45
N GLU A 88 2.27 -18.81 -7.75
CA GLU A 88 1.48 -18.20 -8.82
C GLU A 88 0.06 -18.78 -8.91
N GLN A 89 -0.12 -20.06 -8.58
CA GLN A 89 -1.44 -20.69 -8.56
C GLN A 89 -2.31 -20.11 -7.42
N ALA A 90 -1.72 -19.81 -6.27
CA ALA A 90 -2.44 -19.17 -5.18
C ALA A 90 -2.99 -17.80 -5.58
N PHE A 91 -2.25 -17.03 -6.38
CA PHE A 91 -2.78 -15.78 -6.94
C PHE A 91 -3.97 -16.01 -7.87
N ALA A 92 -3.94 -17.05 -8.68
CA ALA A 92 -5.05 -17.39 -9.58
C ALA A 92 -6.30 -17.85 -8.81
N ASP A 93 -6.12 -18.47 -7.65
CA ASP A 93 -7.21 -18.97 -6.82
C ASP A 93 -7.79 -17.90 -5.87
N TRP A 94 -7.27 -16.66 -5.90
CA TRP A 94 -7.82 -15.56 -5.11
C TRP A 94 -9.34 -15.42 -5.34
N PRO A 95 -10.17 -15.26 -4.28
CA PRO A 95 -9.81 -14.98 -2.89
C PRO A 95 -9.62 -16.22 -1.98
N ASN A 96 -9.57 -17.43 -2.52
CA ASN A 96 -9.49 -18.68 -1.74
C ASN A 96 -8.03 -19.05 -1.40
N LEU A 97 -7.34 -18.16 -0.73
CA LEU A 97 -5.93 -18.34 -0.38
C LEU A 97 -5.74 -19.30 0.82
N PRO A 98 -4.60 -20.05 0.85
CA PRO A 98 -4.35 -21.05 1.89
C PRO A 98 -4.13 -20.44 3.28
N LYS A 99 -3.54 -19.24 3.34
CA LYS A 99 -3.33 -18.49 4.58
C LYS A 99 -4.04 -17.15 4.46
N ARG A 100 -4.91 -16.83 5.41
CA ARG A 100 -5.71 -15.59 5.34
C ARG A 100 -5.71 -14.78 6.62
N GLU A 101 -5.08 -15.26 7.67
CA GLU A 101 -5.06 -14.55 8.93
C GLU A 101 -3.91 -13.54 8.96
N ILE A 102 -4.25 -12.29 9.25
CA ILE A 102 -3.30 -11.20 9.50
C ILE A 102 -3.57 -10.68 10.90
N ILE A 103 -2.57 -10.82 11.77
CA ILE A 103 -2.67 -10.40 13.16
C ILE A 103 -2.45 -8.89 13.25
N ILE A 104 -3.27 -8.20 14.05
CA ILE A 104 -3.15 -6.76 14.32
C ILE A 104 -3.49 -6.47 15.77
N GLN A 105 -2.77 -5.54 16.41
CA GLN A 105 -3.20 -5.02 17.70
C GLN A 105 -4.51 -4.25 17.56
N LYS A 106 -5.45 -4.50 18.45
CA LYS A 106 -6.75 -3.79 18.44
C LYS A 106 -6.59 -2.28 18.52
N ALA A 107 -5.64 -1.80 19.31
CA ALA A 107 -5.34 -0.37 19.43
C ALA A 107 -4.83 0.27 18.12
N GLN A 108 -4.33 -0.52 17.18
CA GLN A 108 -3.83 -0.07 15.88
C GLN A 108 -4.86 -0.20 14.74
N ARG A 109 -6.10 -0.61 15.05
CA ARG A 109 -7.17 -0.65 14.04
C ARG A 109 -7.50 0.75 13.53
N VAL A 110 -7.45 0.90 12.22
CA VAL A 110 -7.73 2.16 11.51
C VAL A 110 -8.62 1.89 10.28
N PRO A 111 -9.37 2.88 9.78
CA PRO A 111 -10.22 2.66 8.60
C PRO A 111 -9.49 2.14 7.36
N TYR A 112 -8.18 2.36 7.26
CA TYR A 112 -7.35 1.90 6.13
C TYR A 112 -7.13 0.38 6.11
N ASP A 113 -7.40 -0.34 7.20
CA ASP A 113 -7.36 -1.80 7.23
C ASP A 113 -8.42 -2.45 6.32
N LEU A 114 -9.36 -1.64 5.84
CA LEU A 114 -10.31 -2.06 4.80
C LEU A 114 -9.59 -2.60 3.56
N ALA A 115 -8.48 -2.01 3.14
CA ALA A 115 -7.72 -2.47 1.98
C ALA A 115 -7.15 -3.89 2.20
N VAL A 116 -6.67 -4.17 3.42
CA VAL A 116 -6.18 -5.51 3.81
C VAL A 116 -7.32 -6.53 3.78
N ARG A 117 -8.49 -6.19 4.33
CA ARG A 117 -9.67 -7.06 4.30
C ARG A 117 -10.21 -7.29 2.89
N GLN A 118 -10.13 -6.29 2.02
CA GLN A 118 -10.51 -6.41 0.61
C GLN A 118 -9.61 -7.37 -0.17
N ALA A 119 -8.36 -7.56 0.26
CA ALA A 119 -7.47 -8.59 -0.27
C ALA A 119 -7.90 -10.02 0.12
N GLY A 120 -8.93 -10.17 0.95
CA GLY A 120 -9.42 -11.47 1.45
C GLY A 120 -8.86 -11.85 2.82
N ALA A 121 -8.09 -10.96 3.47
CA ALA A 121 -7.54 -11.23 4.79
C ALA A 121 -8.62 -11.20 5.88
N GLN A 122 -8.48 -12.13 6.82
CA GLN A 122 -9.17 -12.13 8.10
C GLN A 122 -8.26 -11.49 9.15
N LEU A 123 -8.66 -10.35 9.71
CA LEU A 123 -7.90 -9.69 10.75
C LEU A 123 -8.15 -10.38 12.10
N ILE A 124 -7.08 -10.84 12.72
CA ILE A 124 -7.07 -11.41 14.06
C ILE A 124 -6.60 -10.33 15.02
N GLU A 125 -7.51 -9.82 15.84
CA GLU A 125 -7.21 -8.78 16.81
C GLU A 125 -6.56 -9.37 18.05
N ILE A 126 -5.42 -8.82 18.45
CA ILE A 126 -4.78 -9.13 19.72
C ILE A 126 -4.83 -7.94 20.68
N HIS A 127 -4.88 -8.25 21.96
CA HIS A 127 -4.92 -7.27 23.04
C HIS A 127 -3.60 -7.38 23.83
N GLY A 128 -2.84 -6.30 23.89
CA GLY A 128 -1.56 -6.25 24.60
C GLY A 128 -1.63 -5.55 25.96
N ASP A 129 -2.85 -5.35 26.51
CA ASP A 129 -3.04 -4.49 27.68
C ASP A 129 -2.72 -5.23 28.99
N GLU A 130 -2.76 -6.57 29.01
CA GLU A 130 -2.64 -7.39 30.22
C GLU A 130 -1.41 -8.31 30.23
N CYS A 131 -0.77 -8.55 29.08
CA CYS A 131 0.39 -9.42 28.93
C CYS A 131 1.44 -8.78 28.02
N PRO A 132 2.73 -9.18 28.13
CA PRO A 132 3.75 -8.78 27.16
C PRO A 132 3.28 -9.11 25.74
N LEU A 133 3.38 -8.12 24.84
CA LEU A 133 2.94 -8.26 23.45
C LEU A 133 3.54 -9.49 22.75
N GLU A 134 4.77 -9.84 23.09
CA GLU A 134 5.48 -11.00 22.54
C GLU A 134 4.78 -12.32 22.85
N GLU A 135 4.27 -12.48 24.07
CA GLU A 135 3.54 -13.68 24.49
C GLU A 135 2.20 -13.77 23.76
N VAL A 136 1.43 -12.67 23.75
CA VAL A 136 0.13 -12.62 23.08
C VAL A 136 0.26 -12.86 21.57
N LEU A 137 1.32 -12.32 20.95
CA LEU A 137 1.60 -12.54 19.55
C LEU A 137 1.99 -13.98 19.26
N SER A 138 2.85 -14.58 20.12
CA SER A 138 3.28 -15.97 19.99
C SER A 138 2.09 -16.94 20.06
N ASP A 139 1.14 -16.68 20.95
CA ASP A 139 -0.06 -17.51 21.12
C ASP A 139 -1.05 -17.35 19.96
N ALA A 140 -1.08 -16.18 19.33
CA ALA A 140 -1.96 -15.91 18.19
C ALA A 140 -1.46 -16.50 16.87
N ILE A 141 -0.15 -16.72 16.73
CA ILE A 141 0.43 -17.27 15.49
C ILE A 141 0.06 -18.74 15.33
N ASN A 142 -0.48 -19.08 14.17
CA ASN A 142 -0.88 -20.44 13.81
C ASN A 142 -0.63 -20.72 12.31
N PRO A 143 -0.86 -21.94 11.81
CA PRO A 143 -0.61 -22.28 10.39
C PRO A 143 -1.40 -21.45 9.38
N GLN A 144 -2.48 -20.76 9.76
CA GLN A 144 -3.28 -19.89 8.90
C GLN A 144 -2.74 -18.44 8.89
N THR A 145 -1.80 -18.13 9.78
CA THR A 145 -1.22 -16.78 9.87
C THR A 145 -0.33 -16.52 8.67
N ALA A 146 -0.66 -15.47 7.92
CA ALA A 146 0.10 -14.99 6.77
C ALA A 146 1.06 -13.86 7.14
N ALA A 147 0.64 -12.96 8.04
CA ALA A 147 1.43 -11.80 8.42
C ALA A 147 0.99 -11.20 9.76
N VAL A 148 1.81 -10.30 10.27
CA VAL A 148 1.47 -9.37 11.36
C VAL A 148 1.47 -7.95 10.78
N LEU A 149 0.39 -7.21 10.98
CA LEU A 149 0.26 -5.82 10.57
C LEU A 149 0.56 -4.92 11.77
N PHE A 150 1.56 -4.08 11.61
CA PHE A 150 1.97 -3.09 12.60
C PHE A 150 1.96 -1.70 12.00
N ILE A 151 1.44 -0.72 12.73
CA ILE A 151 1.39 0.69 12.33
C ILE A 151 2.32 1.47 13.28
N ALA A 152 3.43 1.98 12.73
CA ALA A 152 4.45 2.74 13.44
C ALA A 152 4.08 4.24 13.55
#